data_96614ac5a710b23fe7da56e5705c6fa1
#
_entry.id   96614ac5a710b23fe7da56e5705c6fa1
#
_cell.length_a   1.000
_cell.length_b   1.000
_cell.length_c   1.000
_cell.angle_alpha   90.00
_cell.angle_beta   90.00
_cell.angle_gamma   90.00
#
_symmetry.space_group_name_H-M   'P 1'
#
loop_
_entity.id
_entity.type
_entity.pdbx_description
1 polymer ?
#
loop_
_entity_poly.entity_id
_entity_poly.type
_entity_poly.pdbx_seq_one_letter_code
_entity_poly.pdbx_strand_id
1 'polypeptide(L)'
;MKMDDTMSQVDLNKSIIQRYFEAYNTKNEAIFNDIISPDWSDHTGPPGRGIAVAKTDLKFSLSKFDDINYTIEEMIASEAYPDLVGTYWKGSLTPNAATSETVKSNKIINYSGISIYHLQNGKMMEMRHVIEGWPSEIVF
;
A
#
# COMPACT_ATOMS: atom_id res chain seq x y z
N MET A 1 -14.07 26.92 -22.59
CA MET A 1 -13.40 26.81 -21.49
C MET A 1 -13.14 25.40 -21.18
N LYS A 2 -12.06 25.21 -20.66
CA LYS A 2 -11.82 24.01 -20.47
C LYS A 2 -12.14 23.57 -19.23
N MET A 3 -12.89 22.89 -18.94
CA MET A 3 -13.32 22.69 -17.81
C MET A 3 -12.80 21.69 -17.13
N ASP A 4 -12.60 20.94 -17.31
CA ASP A 4 -12.51 19.97 -16.51
C ASP A 4 -11.43 19.11 -16.72
N ASP A 5 -10.31 19.61 -17.16
CA ASP A 5 -9.09 18.90 -17.19
C ASP A 5 -8.49 18.82 -15.82
N THR A 6 -9.02 19.52 -14.87
CA THR A 6 -8.53 19.50 -13.49
C THR A 6 -9.25 18.43 -12.71
N MET A 7 -8.51 17.49 -12.17
CA MET A 7 -9.08 16.46 -11.28
C MET A 7 -9.54 17.12 -9.98
N SER A 8 -10.62 16.61 -9.41
CA SER A 8 -11.02 17.01 -8.07
C SER A 8 -9.95 16.50 -7.07
N GLN A 9 -9.92 17.10 -5.89
CA GLN A 9 -8.99 16.65 -4.85
C GLN A 9 -9.26 15.19 -4.48
N VAL A 10 -10.52 14.78 -4.44
CA VAL A 10 -10.90 13.39 -4.17
C VAL A 10 -10.34 12.47 -5.23
N ASP A 11 -10.50 12.81 -6.50
CA ASP A 11 -10.00 11.96 -7.58
C ASP A 11 -8.47 11.92 -7.59
N LEU A 12 -7.82 13.04 -7.32
CA LEU A 12 -6.37 13.10 -7.21
C LEU A 12 -5.89 12.18 -6.08
N ASN A 13 -6.51 12.25 -4.91
CA ASN A 13 -6.13 11.42 -3.78
C ASN A 13 -6.34 9.93 -4.06
N LYS A 14 -7.44 9.59 -4.73
CA LYS A 14 -7.65 8.20 -5.15
C LYS A 14 -6.55 7.73 -6.09
N SER A 15 -6.14 8.56 -7.02
CA SER A 15 -5.08 8.20 -7.97
C SER A 15 -3.74 7.97 -7.26
N ILE A 16 -3.46 8.73 -6.21
CA ILE A 16 -2.26 8.56 -5.40
C ILE A 16 -2.27 7.20 -4.71
N ILE A 17 -3.40 6.80 -4.14
CA ILE A 17 -3.51 5.50 -3.49
C ILE A 17 -3.39 4.37 -4.52
N GLN A 18 -3.96 4.53 -5.72
CA GLN A 18 -3.78 3.55 -6.79
C GLN A 18 -2.31 3.39 -7.15
N ARG A 19 -1.55 4.49 -7.20
CA ARG A 19 -0.11 4.44 -7.46
C ARG A 19 0.67 3.75 -6.33
N TYR A 20 0.21 3.88 -5.11
CA TYR A 20 0.82 3.18 -3.99
C TYR A 20 0.74 1.65 -4.20
N PHE A 21 -0.41 1.15 -4.59
CA PHE A 21 -0.59 -0.28 -4.89
C PHE A 21 0.21 -0.68 -6.12
N GLU A 22 0.29 0.20 -7.12
CA GLU A 22 1.07 -0.06 -8.33
C GLU A 22 2.55 -0.24 -8.01
N ALA A 23 3.08 0.51 -7.05
CA ALA A 23 4.48 0.37 -6.65
C ALA A 23 4.78 -1.07 -6.20
N TYR A 24 3.87 -1.69 -5.46
CA TYR A 24 4.01 -3.07 -5.04
C TYR A 24 3.84 -4.04 -6.23
N ASN A 25 2.79 -3.85 -7.02
CA ASN A 25 2.48 -4.75 -8.11
C ASN A 25 3.53 -4.74 -9.22
N THR A 26 4.17 -3.60 -9.45
CA THR A 26 5.21 -3.47 -10.47
C THR A 26 6.62 -3.54 -9.88
N LYS A 27 6.74 -3.69 -8.55
CA LYS A 27 8.01 -3.76 -7.84
C LYS A 27 8.85 -2.50 -8.10
N ASN A 28 8.20 -1.35 -8.17
CA ASN A 28 8.85 -0.09 -8.51
C ASN A 28 8.81 0.89 -7.34
N GLU A 29 9.85 0.88 -6.51
CA GLU A 29 9.93 1.76 -5.35
C GLU A 29 10.06 3.24 -5.71
N ALA A 30 10.48 3.55 -6.92
CA ALA A 30 10.64 4.95 -7.35
C ALA A 30 9.31 5.70 -7.35
N ILE A 31 8.18 5.01 -7.49
CA ILE A 31 6.86 5.64 -7.41
C ILE A 31 6.68 6.34 -6.07
N PHE A 32 7.27 5.80 -4.99
CA PHE A 32 7.13 6.39 -3.66
C PHE A 32 7.71 7.78 -3.56
N ASN A 33 8.69 8.12 -4.38
CA ASN A 33 9.27 9.47 -4.39
C ASN A 33 8.23 10.53 -4.75
N ASP A 34 7.20 10.15 -5.51
CA ASP A 34 6.18 11.09 -5.99
C ASP A 34 4.98 11.18 -5.07
N ILE A 35 4.69 10.14 -4.29
CA ILE A 35 3.43 10.03 -3.56
C ILE A 35 3.56 9.99 -2.03
N ILE A 36 4.76 9.76 -1.50
CA ILE A 36 4.98 9.65 -0.05
C ILE A 36 5.58 10.93 0.50
N SER A 37 5.00 11.42 1.61
CA SER A 37 5.52 12.56 2.32
C SER A 37 6.82 12.22 3.07
N PRO A 38 7.74 13.17 3.22
CA PRO A 38 8.88 12.97 4.13
C PRO A 38 8.46 12.66 5.57
N ASP A 39 7.23 13.01 5.94
CA ASP A 39 6.70 12.77 7.29
C ASP A 39 5.80 11.53 7.38
N TRP A 40 5.75 10.76 6.32
CA TRP A 40 4.89 9.57 6.25
C TRP A 40 5.17 8.60 7.40
N SER A 41 4.09 8.01 7.92
CA SER A 41 4.20 6.93 8.89
C SER A 41 3.07 5.92 8.67
N ASP A 42 3.38 4.65 8.95
CA ASP A 42 2.40 3.58 8.97
C ASP A 42 2.17 3.20 10.42
N HIS A 43 1.00 3.49 10.94
CA HIS A 43 0.69 3.23 12.35
C HIS A 43 0.59 1.74 12.69
N THR A 44 0.51 0.88 11.69
CA THR A 44 0.39 -0.57 11.87
C THR A 44 1.56 -1.32 11.26
N GLY A 45 2.52 -0.61 10.69
CA GLY A 45 3.68 -1.17 10.04
C GLY A 45 4.98 -0.89 10.79
N PRO A 46 6.09 -0.87 10.08
CA PRO A 46 7.40 -0.65 10.70
C PRO A 46 7.50 0.74 11.31
N PRO A 47 8.27 0.88 12.39
CA PRO A 47 8.46 2.19 13.02
C PRO A 47 9.30 3.11 12.13
N GLY A 48 9.18 4.39 12.35
CA GLY A 48 9.93 5.39 11.62
C GLY A 48 9.06 6.21 10.68
N ARG A 49 9.69 7.15 10.00
CA ARG A 49 8.98 8.09 9.13
C ARG A 49 9.70 8.27 7.81
N GLY A 50 8.92 8.60 6.78
CA GLY A 50 9.41 9.07 5.51
C GLY A 50 9.52 8.04 4.42
N ILE A 51 9.99 8.49 3.27
CA ILE A 51 10.04 7.70 2.05
C ILE A 51 10.94 6.47 2.22
N ALA A 52 12.06 6.61 2.92
CA ALA A 52 12.97 5.49 3.13
C ALA A 52 12.33 4.35 3.89
N VAL A 53 11.46 4.65 4.86
CA VAL A 53 10.74 3.63 5.62
C VAL A 53 9.74 2.91 4.72
N ALA A 54 9.01 3.65 3.88
CA ALA A 54 8.08 3.06 2.93
C ALA A 54 8.81 2.14 1.93
N LYS A 55 9.97 2.57 1.44
CA LYS A 55 10.78 1.76 0.53
C LYS A 55 11.30 0.50 1.22
N THR A 56 11.67 0.60 2.50
CA THR A 56 12.12 -0.56 3.28
C THR A 56 11.02 -1.59 3.40
N ASP A 57 9.77 -1.15 3.59
CA ASP A 57 8.63 -2.05 3.67
C ASP A 57 8.42 -2.80 2.34
N LEU A 58 8.50 -2.08 1.22
CA LEU A 58 8.43 -2.72 -0.09
C LEU A 58 9.57 -3.73 -0.29
N LYS A 59 10.80 -3.35 0.08
CA LYS A 59 11.95 -4.24 -0.03
C LYS A 59 11.78 -5.49 0.81
N PHE A 60 11.17 -5.38 1.99
CA PHE A 60 10.86 -6.54 2.80
C PHE A 60 9.98 -7.50 2.01
N SER A 61 8.90 -7.00 1.40
CA SER A 61 8.02 -7.84 0.59
C SER A 61 8.75 -8.49 -0.58
N LEU A 62 9.60 -7.74 -1.27
CA LEU A 62 10.39 -8.28 -2.38
C LEU A 62 11.37 -9.36 -1.92
N SER A 63 11.83 -9.30 -0.68
CA SER A 63 12.75 -10.30 -0.14
C SER A 63 12.06 -11.60 0.25
N LYS A 64 10.73 -11.59 0.35
CA LYS A 64 9.96 -12.75 0.81
C LYS A 64 9.13 -13.41 -0.29
N PHE A 65 8.76 -12.66 -1.32
CA PHE A 65 7.80 -13.12 -2.31
C PHE A 65 8.33 -12.93 -3.72
N ASP A 66 8.16 -13.97 -4.54
CA ASP A 66 8.53 -13.91 -5.97
C ASP A 66 7.48 -13.15 -6.76
N ASP A 67 6.21 -13.29 -6.40
CA ASP A 67 5.12 -12.56 -7.03
C ASP A 67 4.29 -11.84 -5.99
N ILE A 68 3.91 -10.62 -6.31
CA ILE A 68 3.09 -9.77 -5.46
C ILE A 68 1.97 -9.20 -6.31
N ASN A 69 0.73 -9.41 -5.91
CA ASN A 69 -0.41 -8.90 -6.64
C ASN A 69 -1.47 -8.39 -5.67
N TYR A 70 -1.67 -7.08 -5.66
CA TYR A 70 -2.70 -6.44 -4.84
C TYR A 70 -3.80 -5.91 -5.75
N THR A 71 -5.04 -6.12 -5.32
CA THR A 71 -6.22 -5.61 -6.02
C THR A 71 -7.04 -4.76 -5.07
N ILE A 72 -7.37 -3.55 -5.48
CA ILE A 72 -8.28 -2.69 -4.71
C ILE A 72 -9.70 -3.10 -5.11
N GLU A 73 -10.44 -3.66 -4.16
CA GLU A 73 -11.81 -4.07 -4.40
C GLU A 73 -12.78 -2.91 -4.26
N GLU A 74 -12.56 -2.06 -3.27
CA GLU A 74 -13.38 -0.88 -3.04
C GLU A 74 -12.51 0.27 -2.57
N MET A 75 -12.84 1.46 -3.02
CA MET A 75 -12.16 2.67 -2.61
C MET A 75 -13.20 3.71 -2.26
N ILE A 76 -13.10 4.26 -1.05
CA ILE A 76 -14.04 5.22 -0.52
C ILE A 76 -13.34 6.54 -0.25
N ALA A 77 -13.92 7.61 -0.73
CA ALA A 77 -13.45 8.96 -0.46
C ALA A 77 -14.63 9.91 -0.53
N SER A 78 -14.54 11.03 0.15
CA SER A 78 -15.64 11.98 0.22
C SER A 78 -15.12 13.40 0.17
N GLU A 79 -15.85 14.28 -0.50
CA GLU A 79 -15.52 15.70 -0.52
C GLU A 79 -15.66 16.33 0.86
N ALA A 80 -16.46 15.74 1.74
CA ALA A 80 -16.60 16.21 3.12
C ALA A 80 -15.32 15.97 3.93
N TYR A 81 -14.52 14.97 3.54
CA TYR A 81 -13.25 14.65 4.20
C TYR A 81 -12.20 14.42 3.13
N PRO A 82 -11.81 15.47 2.41
CA PRO A 82 -10.98 15.31 1.21
C PRO A 82 -9.58 14.77 1.46
N ASP A 83 -9.13 14.77 2.71
CA ASP A 83 -7.80 14.25 3.05
C ASP A 83 -7.78 12.77 3.35
N LEU A 84 -8.94 12.11 3.36
CA LEU A 84 -9.04 10.70 3.73
C LEU A 84 -9.46 9.83 2.54
N VAL A 85 -8.81 8.69 2.42
CA VAL A 85 -9.20 7.65 1.48
C VAL A 85 -9.22 6.33 2.24
N GLY A 86 -10.26 5.53 2.03
CA GLY A 86 -10.34 4.18 2.56
C GLY A 86 -10.31 3.16 1.44
N THR A 87 -9.73 1.99 1.68
CA THR A 87 -9.71 0.90 0.72
C THR A 87 -10.06 -0.42 1.39
N TYR A 88 -10.74 -1.28 0.64
CA TYR A 88 -10.77 -2.70 0.91
C TYR A 88 -9.97 -3.36 -0.22
N TRP A 89 -8.94 -4.11 0.12
CA TRP A 89 -8.03 -4.69 -0.86
C TRP A 89 -7.77 -6.16 -0.56
N LYS A 90 -7.32 -6.87 -1.59
CA LYS A 90 -6.88 -8.27 -1.49
C LYS A 90 -5.47 -8.38 -2.02
N GLY A 91 -4.67 -9.21 -1.35
CA GLY A 91 -3.31 -9.52 -1.77
C GLY A 91 -3.16 -11.00 -2.08
N SER A 92 -2.37 -11.29 -3.10
CA SER A 92 -2.02 -12.64 -3.50
C SER A 92 -0.51 -12.66 -3.67
N LEU A 93 0.16 -13.41 -2.80
CA LEU A 93 1.62 -13.42 -2.72
C LEU A 93 2.15 -14.82 -2.94
N THR A 94 3.13 -14.94 -3.83
CA THR A 94 3.82 -16.22 -4.05
C THR A 94 5.11 -16.20 -3.26
N PRO A 95 5.24 -17.05 -2.21
CA PRO A 95 6.45 -17.06 -1.39
C PRO A 95 7.65 -17.55 -2.19
N ASN A 96 8.82 -16.97 -1.92
CA ASN A 96 10.05 -17.50 -2.49
C ASN A 96 10.45 -18.78 -1.73
N ALA A 97 11.54 -19.43 -2.15
CA ALA A 97 11.96 -20.72 -1.58
C ALA A 97 12.15 -20.66 -0.07
N ALA A 98 12.85 -19.64 0.43
CA ALA A 98 13.13 -19.49 1.85
C ALA A 98 11.85 -19.26 2.65
N THR A 99 10.94 -18.44 2.13
CA THR A 99 9.66 -18.15 2.77
C THR A 99 8.77 -19.40 2.77
N SER A 100 8.77 -20.17 1.68
CA SER A 100 8.03 -21.44 1.60
C SER A 100 8.48 -22.42 2.69
N GLU A 101 9.79 -22.45 2.98
CA GLU A 101 10.29 -23.28 4.07
C GLU A 101 9.78 -22.77 5.42
N THR A 102 9.80 -21.48 5.65
CA THR A 102 9.38 -20.87 6.91
C THR A 102 7.91 -21.16 7.20
N VAL A 103 7.04 -20.95 6.20
CA VAL A 103 5.60 -21.20 6.36
C VAL A 103 5.21 -22.65 6.09
N LYS A 104 6.18 -23.48 5.71
CA LYS A 104 5.97 -24.91 5.40
C LYS A 104 4.92 -25.12 4.33
N SER A 105 4.94 -24.27 3.32
CA SER A 105 4.00 -24.33 2.21
C SER A 105 4.54 -23.52 1.05
N ASN A 106 4.32 -24.01 -0.18
CA ASN A 106 4.63 -23.27 -1.38
C ASN A 106 3.36 -22.72 -2.02
N LYS A 107 2.25 -22.76 -1.30
CA LYS A 107 1.00 -22.25 -1.82
C LYS A 107 0.97 -20.72 -1.81
N ILE A 108 0.21 -20.15 -2.74
CA ILE A 108 -0.03 -18.71 -2.77
C ILE A 108 -0.71 -18.30 -1.47
N ILE A 109 -0.19 -17.23 -0.87
CA ILE A 109 -0.76 -16.65 0.33
C ILE A 109 -1.78 -15.61 -0.10
N ASN A 110 -3.04 -15.82 0.29
CA ASN A 110 -4.10 -14.86 0.03
C ASN A 110 -4.48 -14.20 1.35
N TYR A 111 -4.46 -12.87 1.35
CA TYR A 111 -4.87 -12.12 2.53
C TYR A 111 -5.56 -10.84 2.09
N SER A 112 -6.18 -10.15 3.01
CA SER A 112 -6.95 -8.96 2.69
C SER A 112 -6.83 -7.94 3.80
N GLY A 113 -7.24 -6.74 3.52
CA GLY A 113 -7.22 -5.69 4.52
C GLY A 113 -8.12 -4.53 4.19
N ILE A 114 -8.36 -3.77 5.23
CA ILE A 114 -8.99 -2.46 5.13
C ILE A 114 -7.94 -1.47 5.58
N SER A 115 -7.72 -0.44 4.78
CA SER A 115 -6.73 0.57 5.07
C SER A 115 -7.35 1.96 5.02
N ILE A 116 -6.85 2.83 5.87
CA ILE A 116 -7.23 4.24 5.86
C ILE A 116 -5.97 5.05 5.65
N TYR A 117 -6.02 5.95 4.69
CA TYR A 117 -4.90 6.81 4.32
C TYR A 117 -5.26 8.26 4.56
N HIS A 118 -4.32 9.00 5.14
CA HIS A 118 -4.44 10.44 5.29
C HIS A 118 -3.44 11.08 4.34
N LEU A 119 -3.93 11.97 3.48
CA LEU A 119 -3.11 12.67 2.51
C LEU A 119 -3.08 14.15 2.82
N GLN A 120 -2.00 14.82 2.42
CA GLN A 120 -1.88 16.25 2.54
C GLN A 120 -0.98 16.76 1.44
N ASN A 121 -1.43 17.80 0.74
CA ASN A 121 -0.67 18.41 -0.35
C ASN A 121 -0.23 17.42 -1.42
N GLY A 122 -1.11 16.49 -1.77
CA GLY A 122 -0.82 15.51 -2.81
C GLY A 122 0.15 14.40 -2.40
N LYS A 123 0.34 14.19 -1.10
CA LYS A 123 1.24 13.17 -0.58
C LYS A 123 0.56 12.36 0.52
N MET A 124 0.92 11.09 0.61
CA MET A 124 0.47 10.24 1.71
C MET A 124 1.24 10.60 2.98
N MET A 125 0.51 10.89 4.05
CA MET A 125 1.07 11.27 5.34
C MET A 125 1.02 10.15 6.37
N GLU A 126 -0.10 9.43 6.41
CA GLU A 126 -0.31 8.38 7.39
C GLU A 126 -1.15 7.27 6.79
N MET A 127 -0.98 6.07 7.31
CA MET A 127 -1.87 4.97 6.99
C MET A 127 -2.02 4.02 8.17
N ARG A 128 -3.15 3.32 8.18
CA ARG A 128 -3.48 2.30 9.17
C ARG A 128 -4.15 1.15 8.46
N HIS A 129 -3.90 -0.07 8.94
CA HIS A 129 -4.48 -1.27 8.36
C HIS A 129 -5.11 -2.14 9.43
N VAL A 130 -6.15 -2.85 9.01
CA VAL A 130 -6.61 -4.04 9.70
C VAL A 130 -6.52 -5.14 8.65
N ILE A 131 -5.75 -6.19 8.91
CA ILE A 131 -5.50 -7.25 7.92
C ILE A 131 -5.98 -8.60 8.45
N GLU A 132 -6.30 -9.49 7.50
CA GLU A 132 -6.77 -10.82 7.79
C GLU A 132 -6.09 -11.81 6.86
N GLY A 133 -5.64 -12.91 7.40
CA GLY A 133 -5.04 -13.98 6.59
C GLY A 133 -3.52 -13.92 6.44
N TRP A 134 -2.86 -12.99 7.14
CA TRP A 134 -1.40 -12.94 7.09
C TRP A 134 -0.80 -14.07 7.93
N PRO A 135 0.16 -14.84 7.39
CA PRO A 135 0.80 -15.92 8.15
C PRO A 135 1.61 -15.38 9.31
N SER A 136 1.37 -15.92 10.51
CA SER A 136 2.07 -15.47 11.71
C SER A 136 3.57 -15.81 11.69
N GLU A 137 3.98 -16.76 10.85
CA GLU A 137 5.38 -17.14 10.72
C GLU A 137 6.22 -16.11 10.00
N ILE A 138 5.59 -15.20 9.25
CA ILE A 138 6.30 -14.14 8.52
C ILE A 138 6.19 -12.87 9.36
N VAL A 139 7.30 -12.46 9.97
CA VAL A 139 7.33 -11.24 10.78
C VAL A 139 8.16 -10.18 10.11
N PHE A 140 7.78 -8.92 10.37
CA PHE A 140 8.48 -7.76 9.84
C PHE A 140 9.77 -7.49 10.60
#